data_a002a560e65f57007b168a101b31e9d8
#
_entry.id   a002a560e65f57007b168a101b31e9d8
#
_cell.length_a   1.000
_cell.length_b   1.000
_cell.length_c   1.000
_cell.angle_alpha   90.00
_cell.angle_beta   90.00
_cell.angle_gamma   90.00
#
_symmetry.space_group_name_H-M   'P 1'
#
loop_
_entity.id
_entity.type
_entity.pdbx_description
1 polymer ?
#
loop_
_entity_poly.entity_id
_entity_poly.type
_entity_poly.pdbx_seq_one_letter_code
_entity_poly.pdbx_strand_id
1 'polypeptide(L)'
;MPFIIVIAIIAWAVIGSPLKDIANILWKTEAAPWETVDAYYYPDRYRLGRYVFLEDLQTVDDCRAWVSSQARLYNDPSIVRGDYECGIQKLETWNGLSVYRMTVK
;
A
#
# COMPACT_ATOMS: atom_id res chain seq x y z
N MET A 1 10.49 -21.56 -29.03
CA MET A 1 11.24 -22.59 -28.28
C MET A 1 10.77 -22.59 -26.85
N PRO A 2 10.02 -23.62 -26.39
CA PRO A 2 9.47 -23.63 -25.03
C PRO A 2 10.54 -23.65 -23.93
N PHE A 3 11.73 -24.21 -24.18
CA PHE A 3 12.80 -24.25 -23.19
C PHE A 3 13.33 -22.89 -22.78
N ILE A 4 13.47 -21.96 -23.73
CA ILE A 4 13.99 -20.61 -23.47
C ILE A 4 13.00 -19.85 -22.60
N ILE A 5 11.71 -20.01 -22.86
CA ILE A 5 10.64 -19.37 -22.08
C ILE A 5 10.62 -19.90 -20.64
N VAL A 6 10.73 -21.22 -20.46
CA VAL A 6 10.75 -21.84 -19.13
C VAL A 6 11.96 -21.39 -18.32
N ILE A 7 13.15 -21.37 -18.94
CA ILE A 7 14.39 -20.91 -18.28
C ILE A 7 14.26 -19.43 -17.89
N ALA A 8 13.69 -18.59 -18.75
CA ALA A 8 13.48 -17.17 -18.46
C ALA A 8 12.53 -16.96 -17.29
N ILE A 9 11.44 -17.74 -17.18
CA ILE A 9 10.49 -17.68 -16.07
C ILE A 9 11.17 -18.13 -14.77
N ILE A 10 11.93 -19.21 -14.77
CA ILE A 10 12.66 -19.69 -13.59
C ILE A 10 13.69 -18.66 -13.14
N ALA A 11 14.47 -18.09 -14.06
CA ALA A 11 15.47 -17.07 -13.74
C ALA A 11 14.81 -15.84 -13.12
N TRP A 12 13.68 -15.40 -13.68
CA TRP A 12 12.92 -14.28 -13.16
C TRP A 12 12.39 -14.56 -11.73
N ALA A 13 11.84 -15.75 -11.49
CA ALA A 13 11.34 -16.16 -10.20
C ALA A 13 12.45 -16.24 -9.13
N VAL A 14 13.66 -16.65 -9.51
CA VAL A 14 14.81 -16.79 -8.60
C VAL A 14 15.50 -15.47 -8.31
N ILE A 15 15.69 -14.63 -9.33
CA ILE A 15 16.49 -13.39 -9.25
C ILE A 15 15.61 -12.17 -8.95
N GLY A 16 14.38 -12.14 -9.46
CA GLY A 16 13.48 -11.01 -9.36
C GLY A 16 12.41 -11.18 -8.28
N SER A 17 11.46 -10.25 -8.31
CA SER A 17 10.23 -10.29 -7.50
C SER A 17 9.04 -10.38 -8.45
N PRO A 18 8.71 -11.57 -8.99
CA PRO A 18 7.71 -11.71 -10.04
C PRO A 18 6.31 -11.24 -9.62
N LEU A 19 5.92 -11.46 -8.37
CA LEU A 19 4.63 -11.00 -7.87
C LEU A 19 4.55 -9.47 -7.82
N LYS A 20 5.62 -8.81 -7.40
CA LYS A 20 5.71 -7.36 -7.41
C LYS A 20 5.66 -6.81 -8.83
N ASP A 21 6.38 -7.41 -9.77
CA ASP A 21 6.43 -6.97 -11.16
C ASP A 21 5.07 -7.14 -11.84
N ILE A 22 4.39 -8.26 -11.61
CA ILE A 22 3.03 -8.49 -12.11
C ILE A 22 2.07 -7.47 -11.51
N ALA A 23 2.15 -7.22 -10.20
CA ALA A 23 1.32 -6.23 -9.55
C ALA A 23 1.52 -4.83 -10.11
N ASN A 24 2.77 -4.43 -10.40
CA ASN A 24 3.06 -3.13 -11.02
C ASN A 24 2.49 -2.98 -12.42
N ILE A 25 2.30 -4.07 -13.14
CA ILE A 25 1.74 -4.06 -14.49
C ILE A 25 0.21 -4.05 -14.45
N LEU A 26 -0.40 -4.93 -13.66
CA LEU A 26 -1.85 -5.19 -13.67
C LEU A 26 -2.62 -4.40 -12.61
N TRP A 27 -1.98 -4.07 -11.48
CA TRP A 27 -2.60 -3.35 -10.37
C TRP A 27 -1.84 -2.06 -10.05
N LYS A 28 -1.90 -1.10 -10.99
CA LYS A 28 -1.13 0.16 -10.90
C LYS A 28 -1.62 1.10 -9.81
N THR A 29 -2.90 1.04 -9.46
CA THR A 29 -3.53 1.93 -8.47
C THR A 29 -4.33 1.16 -7.43
N GLU A 30 -4.13 -0.16 -7.36
CA GLU A 30 -4.90 -1.04 -6.48
C GLU A 30 -4.00 -2.15 -5.94
N ALA A 31 -4.44 -2.81 -4.88
CA ALA A 31 -3.75 -3.99 -4.35
C ALA A 31 -4.07 -5.22 -5.20
N ALA A 32 -3.04 -6.00 -5.53
CA ALA A 32 -3.23 -7.32 -6.12
C ALA A 32 -3.86 -8.28 -5.09
N PRO A 33 -4.49 -9.38 -5.51
CA PRO A 33 -5.17 -10.29 -4.58
C PRO A 33 -4.30 -10.87 -3.46
N TRP A 34 -2.99 -10.95 -3.67
CA TRP A 34 -2.04 -11.46 -2.68
C TRP A 34 -1.39 -10.36 -1.84
N GLU A 35 -1.69 -9.09 -2.11
CA GLU A 35 -1.10 -7.95 -1.42
C GLU A 35 -1.97 -7.50 -0.26
N THR A 36 -1.33 -6.88 0.73
CA THR A 36 -2.02 -6.22 1.85
C THR A 36 -1.90 -4.71 1.72
N VAL A 37 -2.80 -4.00 2.40
CA VAL A 37 -2.84 -2.53 2.42
C VAL A 37 -2.74 -2.06 3.85
N ASP A 38 -1.85 -1.11 4.11
CA ASP A 38 -1.73 -0.44 5.40
C ASP A 38 -2.32 0.96 5.29
N ALA A 39 -3.20 1.31 6.22
CA ALA A 39 -3.86 2.61 6.24
C ALA A 39 -3.16 3.53 7.23
N TYR A 40 -2.91 4.76 6.82
CA TYR A 40 -2.38 5.82 7.66
C TYR A 40 -3.30 7.02 7.60
N TYR A 41 -3.69 7.53 8.76
CA TYR A 41 -4.47 8.75 8.86
C TYR A 41 -3.70 9.77 9.71
N TYR A 42 -3.54 10.97 9.16
CA TYR A 42 -2.85 12.10 9.78
C TYR A 42 -3.91 13.13 10.18
N PRO A 43 -4.18 13.31 11.50
CA PRO A 43 -5.19 14.29 11.94
C PRO A 43 -4.85 15.74 11.57
N ASP A 44 -3.57 16.06 11.41
CA ASP A 44 -3.08 17.38 11.03
C ASP A 44 -2.05 17.22 9.91
N ARG A 45 -2.37 17.72 8.70
CA ARG A 45 -1.50 17.61 7.52
C ARG A 45 -0.17 18.34 7.67
N TYR A 46 -0.08 19.28 8.61
CA TYR A 46 1.15 20.02 8.89
C TYR A 46 1.98 19.35 9.99
N ARG A 47 1.51 18.26 10.55
CA ARG A 47 2.17 17.50 11.61
C ARG A 47 2.07 16.00 11.34
N LEU A 48 2.72 15.54 10.27
CA LEU A 48 2.63 14.15 9.82
C LEU A 48 3.30 13.16 10.78
N GLY A 49 4.06 13.63 11.78
CA GLY A 49 4.56 12.77 12.85
C GLY A 49 3.47 12.27 13.80
N ARG A 50 2.28 12.87 13.78
CA ARG A 50 1.11 12.41 14.53
C ARG A 50 0.20 11.66 13.57
N TYR A 51 0.09 10.35 13.75
CA TYR A 51 -0.73 9.52 12.88
C TYR A 51 -1.29 8.33 13.65
N VAL A 52 -2.39 7.81 13.15
CA VAL A 52 -2.94 6.51 13.50
C VAL A 52 -2.87 5.61 12.27
N PHE A 53 -2.76 4.31 12.48
CA PHE A 53 -2.63 3.37 11.38
C PHE A 53 -3.33 2.05 11.66
N LEU A 54 -3.64 1.33 10.60
CA LEU A 54 -4.15 -0.04 10.65
C LEU A 54 -3.49 -0.84 9.53
N GLU A 55 -2.90 -1.97 9.89
CA GLU A 55 -2.15 -2.82 8.96
C GLU A 55 -3.00 -3.99 8.45
N ASP A 56 -2.53 -4.61 7.38
CA ASP A 56 -3.04 -5.88 6.86
C ASP A 56 -4.51 -5.84 6.40
N LEU A 57 -4.91 -4.72 5.82
CA LEU A 57 -6.18 -4.63 5.10
C LEU A 57 -6.07 -5.33 3.73
N GLN A 58 -7.19 -5.73 3.17
CA GLN A 58 -7.22 -6.48 1.92
C GLN A 58 -7.25 -5.58 0.68
N THR A 59 -7.93 -4.44 0.76
CA THR A 59 -8.14 -3.56 -0.38
C THR A 59 -7.92 -2.10 -0.04
N VAL A 60 -7.72 -1.27 -1.07
CA VAL A 60 -7.66 0.18 -0.92
C VAL A 60 -9.01 0.74 -0.44
N ASP A 61 -10.13 0.15 -0.84
CA ASP A 61 -11.44 0.56 -0.37
C ASP A 61 -11.59 0.32 1.14
N ASP A 62 -11.06 -0.77 1.67
CA ASP A 62 -11.01 -1.02 3.11
C ASP A 62 -10.19 0.05 3.84
N CYS A 63 -9.07 0.46 3.25
CA CYS A 63 -8.25 1.56 3.76
C CYS A 63 -9.04 2.86 3.81
N ARG A 64 -9.72 3.22 2.75
CA ARG A 64 -10.53 4.44 2.66
C ARG A 64 -11.69 4.43 3.65
N ALA A 65 -12.35 3.28 3.84
CA ALA A 65 -13.43 3.13 4.80
C ALA A 65 -12.94 3.34 6.24
N TRP A 66 -11.80 2.77 6.59
CA TRP A 66 -11.19 2.96 7.90
C TRP A 66 -10.77 4.42 8.12
N VAL A 67 -10.13 5.04 7.12
CA VAL A 67 -9.73 6.45 7.16
C VAL A 67 -10.95 7.35 7.38
N SER A 68 -12.07 7.09 6.70
CA SER A 68 -13.29 7.84 6.88
C SER A 68 -13.82 7.73 8.31
N SER A 69 -13.73 6.56 8.94
CA SER A 69 -14.14 6.38 10.34
C SER A 69 -13.24 7.17 11.29
N GLN A 70 -11.93 7.19 11.04
CA GLN A 70 -10.98 7.97 11.84
C GLN A 70 -11.22 9.47 11.68
N ALA A 71 -11.44 9.93 10.45
CA ALA A 71 -11.73 11.33 10.18
C ALA A 71 -12.96 11.83 10.96
N ARG A 72 -13.98 11.00 11.06
CA ARG A 72 -15.18 11.34 11.89
C ARG A 72 -14.83 11.42 13.37
N LEU A 73 -13.99 10.54 13.88
CA LEU A 73 -13.55 10.58 15.27
C LEU A 73 -12.79 11.85 15.61
N TYR A 74 -12.04 12.39 14.64
CA TYR A 74 -11.30 13.65 14.80
C TYR A 74 -12.09 14.88 14.36
N ASN A 75 -13.41 14.75 14.15
CA ASN A 75 -14.31 15.84 13.73
C ASN A 75 -13.87 16.51 12.42
N ASP A 76 -13.36 15.73 11.48
CA ASP A 76 -12.91 16.20 10.18
C ASP A 76 -13.36 15.24 9.06
N PRO A 77 -14.68 14.98 8.92
CA PRO A 77 -15.18 13.97 8.00
C PRO A 77 -14.83 14.22 6.53
N SER A 78 -14.58 15.46 6.16
CA SER A 78 -14.15 15.82 4.80
C SER A 78 -12.64 15.86 4.63
N ILE A 79 -11.87 15.52 5.67
CA ILE A 79 -10.40 15.49 5.68
C ILE A 79 -9.83 16.81 5.16
N VAL A 80 -10.26 17.91 5.77
CA VAL A 80 -9.80 19.27 5.44
C VAL A 80 -8.50 19.60 6.17
N ARG A 81 -8.44 19.29 7.48
CA ARG A 81 -7.25 19.50 8.32
C ARG A 81 -6.26 18.37 8.23
N GLY A 82 -6.74 17.15 8.05
CA GLY A 82 -5.94 15.94 8.00
C GLY A 82 -5.53 15.55 6.60
N ASP A 83 -4.86 14.42 6.53
CA ASP A 83 -4.48 13.75 5.30
C ASP A 83 -4.44 12.24 5.56
N TYR A 84 -4.27 11.45 4.50
CA TYR A 84 -4.19 10.01 4.64
C TYR A 84 -3.39 9.39 3.51
N GLU A 85 -2.95 8.16 3.73
CA GLU A 85 -2.28 7.36 2.71
C GLU A 85 -2.69 5.90 2.86
N CYS A 86 -2.77 5.20 1.74
CA CYS A 86 -2.95 3.76 1.68
C CYS A 86 -1.68 3.15 1.08
N GLY A 87 -0.88 2.49 1.90
CA GLY A 87 0.35 1.82 1.47
C GLY A 87 0.04 0.42 0.99
N ILE A 88 0.33 0.12 -0.27
CA ILE A 88 0.08 -1.18 -0.91
C ILE A 88 1.36 -2.00 -0.88
N GLN A 89 1.28 -3.20 -0.29
CA GLN A 89 2.35 -4.18 -0.16
C GLN A 89 3.62 -3.62 0.47
N LYS A 90 3.74 -3.79 1.77
CA LYS A 90 4.95 -3.43 2.51
C LYS A 90 6.11 -4.31 2.05
N LEU A 91 7.16 -3.69 1.54
CA LEU A 91 8.32 -4.37 1.00
C LEU A 91 9.42 -4.56 2.05
N GLU A 92 9.70 -3.48 2.81
CA GLU A 92 10.74 -3.48 3.82
C GLU A 92 10.54 -2.33 4.80
N THR A 93 11.33 -2.33 5.87
CA THR A 93 11.44 -1.21 6.80
C THR A 93 12.86 -0.65 6.71
N TRP A 94 13.00 0.64 6.46
CA TRP A 94 14.27 1.32 6.33
C TRP A 94 14.33 2.51 7.30
N ASN A 95 15.30 2.50 8.23
CA ASN A 95 15.44 3.52 9.27
C ASN A 95 14.14 3.83 10.03
N GLY A 96 13.35 2.77 10.32
CA GLY A 96 12.06 2.91 10.99
C GLY A 96 10.91 3.33 10.09
N LEU A 97 11.15 3.53 8.79
CA LEU A 97 10.13 3.87 7.81
C LEU A 97 9.73 2.64 7.01
N SER A 98 8.44 2.46 6.82
CA SER A 98 7.89 1.40 5.97
C SER A 98 7.96 1.80 4.51
N VAL A 99 8.47 0.89 3.68
CA VAL A 99 8.56 1.07 2.23
C VAL A 99 7.52 0.18 1.57
N TYR A 100 6.72 0.74 0.70
CA TYR A 100 5.62 0.07 0.00
C TYR A 100 5.86 0.01 -1.50
N ARG A 101 5.21 -0.95 -2.17
CA ARG A 101 5.22 -1.01 -3.64
C ARG A 101 4.68 0.30 -4.22
N MET A 102 3.61 0.83 -3.62
CA MET A 102 3.07 2.16 -3.94
C MET A 102 2.24 2.68 -2.78
N THR A 103 2.00 3.98 -2.75
CA THR A 103 1.00 4.60 -1.87
C THR A 103 -0.04 5.30 -2.72
N VAL A 104 -1.30 5.19 -2.31
CA VAL A 104 -2.43 5.83 -2.99
C VAL A 104 -3.35 6.50 -1.98
N LYS A 105 -4.25 7.34 -2.48
CA LYS A 105 -5.31 7.98 -1.68
C LYS A 105 -6.68 7.56 -2.11
#